data_c04c4e9255ffd6388405bf33d43c63fd
#
_entry.id   c04c4e9255ffd6388405bf33d43c63fd
#
_cell.length_a   1.000
_cell.length_b   1.000
_cell.length_c   1.000
_cell.angle_alpha   90.00
_cell.angle_beta   90.00
_cell.angle_gamma   90.00
#
_symmetry.space_group_name_H-M   'P 1'
#
loop_
_entity.id
_entity.type
_entity.pdbx_description
1 polymer ?
#
loop_
_entity_poly.entity_id
_entity_poly.type
_entity_poly.pdbx_seq_one_letter_code
_entity_poly.pdbx_strand_id
1 'polypeptide(L)'
;ILIDRDMQTHSEVDMTECIKYCRDKGYACYIANPCFEFWLLLHLSDVKKEYRDRMLELKENRKVSDKHTFVSKEVSEKAHHGKSGINFRKNYMPYIDIAISRAKEFASTEDELVDNIGCNVWKLVETMKNYKL
;
A
#
# COMPACT_ATOMS: atom_id res chain seq x y z
N ILE A 1 11.07 8.06 3.52
CA ILE A 1 10.06 7.83 4.57
C ILE A 1 8.90 7.07 3.96
N LEU A 2 8.48 6.01 4.59
CA LEU A 2 7.35 5.18 4.18
C LEU A 2 6.27 5.28 5.26
N ILE A 3 5.04 5.63 4.87
CA ILE A 3 3.94 5.90 5.81
C ILE A 3 2.67 5.20 5.36
N ASP A 4 1.96 4.60 6.32
CA ASP A 4 0.58 4.17 6.11
C ASP A 4 -0.35 5.37 6.26
N ARG A 5 -1.28 5.53 5.32
CA ARG A 5 -2.29 6.59 5.43
C ARG A 5 -3.16 6.39 6.67
N ASP A 6 -3.62 5.18 6.87
CA ASP A 6 -4.41 4.75 8.02
C ASP A 6 -5.37 5.81 8.55
N MET A 7 -6.51 5.97 7.86
CA MET A 7 -7.49 7.00 8.21
C MET A 7 -8.13 6.81 9.58
N GLN A 8 -7.93 5.65 10.22
CA GLN A 8 -8.40 5.41 11.58
C GLN A 8 -7.48 6.04 12.64
N THR A 9 -6.24 6.34 12.28
CA THR A 9 -5.21 6.84 13.19
C THR A 9 -4.74 8.24 12.82
N HIS A 10 -4.61 8.56 11.54
CA HIS A 10 -4.06 9.82 11.05
C HIS A 10 -5.14 10.67 10.41
N SER A 11 -5.15 11.97 10.74
CA SER A 11 -6.04 12.93 10.09
C SER A 11 -5.47 13.38 8.74
N GLU A 12 -6.33 13.98 7.91
CA GLU A 12 -5.91 14.59 6.65
C GLU A 12 -4.87 15.70 6.89
N VAL A 13 -5.06 16.48 7.95
CA VAL A 13 -4.12 17.56 8.33
C VAL A 13 -2.76 16.98 8.68
N ASP A 14 -2.72 15.92 9.49
CA ASP A 14 -1.46 15.26 9.87
C ASP A 14 -0.71 14.75 8.64
N MET A 15 -1.41 14.14 7.70
CA MET A 15 -0.81 13.63 6.48
C MET A 15 -0.26 14.75 5.62
N THR A 16 -1.01 15.83 5.45
CA THR A 16 -0.60 16.99 4.66
C THR A 16 0.64 17.65 5.26
N GLU A 17 0.69 17.78 6.58
CA GLU A 17 1.85 18.32 7.28
C GLU A 17 3.08 17.43 7.13
N CYS A 18 2.90 16.11 7.19
CA CYS A 18 3.99 15.16 7.01
C CYS A 18 4.57 15.23 5.59
N ILE A 19 3.71 15.31 4.58
CA ILE A 19 4.12 15.46 3.18
C ILE A 19 4.92 16.75 3.00
N LYS A 20 4.42 17.85 3.56
CA LYS A 20 5.10 19.14 3.51
C LYS A 20 6.47 19.08 4.18
N TYR A 21 6.55 18.46 5.34
CA TYR A 21 7.81 18.27 6.05
C TYR A 21 8.84 17.53 5.20
N CYS A 22 8.43 16.42 4.60
CA CYS A 22 9.31 15.64 3.72
C CYS A 22 9.78 16.48 2.53
N ARG A 23 8.88 17.23 1.91
CA ARG A 23 9.19 18.08 0.76
C ARG A 23 10.20 19.17 1.15
N ASP A 24 9.98 19.84 2.28
CA ASP A 24 10.85 20.90 2.76
C ASP A 24 12.25 20.40 3.11
N LYS A 25 12.36 19.15 3.58
CA LYS A 25 13.63 18.52 3.93
C LYS A 25 14.31 17.80 2.77
N GLY A 26 13.65 17.69 1.62
CA GLY A 26 14.16 16.93 0.50
C GLY A 26 14.09 15.43 0.68
N TYR A 27 13.24 14.93 1.57
CA TYR A 27 13.03 13.50 1.78
C TYR A 27 12.02 12.94 0.80
N ALA A 28 12.31 11.75 0.29
CA ALA A 28 11.31 11.00 -0.47
C ALA A 28 10.21 10.53 0.48
N CYS A 29 8.96 10.72 0.09
CA CYS A 29 7.79 10.33 0.88
C CYS A 29 6.99 9.28 0.11
N TYR A 30 6.93 8.08 0.66
CA TYR A 30 6.15 6.98 0.10
C TYR A 30 4.96 6.70 0.99
N ILE A 31 3.78 6.66 0.39
CA ILE A 31 2.52 6.52 1.11
C ILE A 31 1.77 5.32 0.55
N ALA A 32 1.19 4.53 1.43
CA ALA A 32 0.24 3.49 1.06
C ALA A 32 -1.11 3.82 1.71
N ASN A 33 -2.16 3.90 0.92
CA ASN A 33 -3.51 4.16 1.38
C ASN A 33 -4.39 2.95 1.04
N PRO A 34 -4.86 2.20 2.04
CA PRO A 34 -4.87 2.52 3.47
C PRO A 34 -3.58 2.17 4.23
N CYS A 35 -2.82 1.20 3.78
CA CYS A 35 -1.67 0.67 4.51
C CYS A 35 -0.70 -0.05 3.58
N PHE A 36 0.49 -0.39 4.08
CA PHE A 36 1.51 -1.10 3.30
C PHE A 36 1.01 -2.44 2.76
N GLU A 37 0.18 -3.14 3.51
CA GLU A 37 -0.39 -4.41 3.06
C GLU A 37 -1.24 -4.27 1.79
N PHE A 38 -1.72 -3.08 1.47
CA PHE A 38 -2.36 -2.84 0.17
C PHE A 38 -1.39 -3.08 -0.99
N TRP A 39 -0.14 -2.66 -0.85
CA TRP A 39 0.91 -2.95 -1.82
C TRP A 39 1.11 -4.47 -1.96
N LEU A 40 1.14 -5.18 -0.85
CA LEU A 40 1.23 -6.64 -0.87
C LEU A 40 0.03 -7.28 -1.58
N LEU A 41 -1.16 -6.75 -1.31
CA LEU A 41 -2.40 -7.26 -1.95
C LEU A 41 -2.36 -7.12 -3.47
N LEU A 42 -1.75 -6.07 -3.99
CA LEU A 42 -1.61 -5.87 -5.43
C LEU A 42 -0.79 -6.97 -6.12
N HIS A 43 0.10 -7.64 -5.38
CA HIS A 43 0.83 -8.80 -5.90
C HIS A 43 -0.07 -10.03 -6.05
N LEU A 44 -1.11 -10.13 -5.22
CA LEU A 44 -1.91 -11.33 -5.04
C LEU A 44 -3.26 -11.27 -5.75
N SER A 45 -3.71 -10.07 -6.10
CA SER A 45 -5.06 -9.84 -6.57
C SER A 45 -5.12 -8.70 -7.58
N ASP A 46 -5.97 -8.87 -8.59
CA ASP A 46 -6.42 -7.75 -9.41
C ASP A 46 -7.47 -6.97 -8.60
N VAL A 47 -6.98 -6.11 -7.71
CA VAL A 47 -7.78 -5.43 -6.71
C VAL A 47 -8.93 -4.63 -7.31
N LYS A 48 -8.66 -3.93 -8.40
CA LYS A 48 -9.67 -3.09 -9.05
C LYS A 48 -10.87 -3.90 -9.51
N LYS A 49 -10.64 -5.13 -9.94
CA LYS A 49 -11.68 -6.05 -10.38
C LYS A 49 -12.31 -6.81 -9.22
N GLU A 50 -11.48 -7.44 -8.40
CA GLU A 50 -11.93 -8.35 -7.34
C GLU A 50 -12.62 -7.62 -6.17
N TYR A 51 -12.21 -6.39 -5.89
CA TYR A 51 -12.75 -5.59 -4.78
C TYR A 51 -13.61 -4.43 -5.24
N ARG A 52 -14.10 -4.46 -6.47
CA ARG A 52 -14.89 -3.36 -7.04
C ARG A 52 -16.04 -2.91 -6.16
N ASP A 53 -16.76 -3.86 -5.57
CA ASP A 53 -17.92 -3.59 -4.72
C ASP A 53 -17.55 -3.40 -3.24
N ARG A 54 -16.27 -3.48 -2.90
CA ARG A 54 -15.75 -3.41 -1.54
C ARG A 54 -14.66 -2.35 -1.37
N MET A 55 -14.60 -1.37 -2.27
CA MET A 55 -13.56 -0.33 -2.23
C MET A 55 -13.63 0.51 -0.95
N LEU A 56 -14.83 0.80 -0.44
CA LEU A 56 -14.96 1.55 0.80
C LEU A 56 -14.44 0.77 2.00
N GLU A 57 -14.73 -0.52 2.10
CA GLU A 57 -14.20 -1.38 3.16
C GLU A 57 -12.67 -1.43 3.11
N LEU A 58 -12.12 -1.51 1.91
CA LEU A 58 -10.69 -1.53 1.69
C LEU A 58 -10.06 -0.21 2.12
N LYS A 59 -10.65 0.91 1.74
CA LYS A 59 -10.16 2.25 2.08
C LYS A 59 -10.22 2.52 3.59
N GLU A 60 -11.33 2.18 4.24
CA GLU A 60 -11.48 2.35 5.68
C GLU A 60 -10.56 1.44 6.47
N ASN A 61 -10.33 0.25 5.98
CA ASN A 61 -9.43 -0.73 6.57
C ASN A 61 -9.65 -0.93 8.08
N ARG A 62 -10.90 -1.13 8.46
CA ARG A 62 -11.27 -1.32 9.87
C ARG A 62 -10.78 -2.68 10.37
N LYS A 63 -10.61 -2.80 11.69
CA LYS A 63 -10.35 -4.09 12.31
C LYS A 63 -11.53 -5.04 12.04
N VAL A 64 -11.21 -6.24 11.61
CA VAL A 64 -12.18 -7.33 11.40
C VAL A 64 -12.03 -8.44 12.44
N SER A 65 -10.92 -8.43 13.18
CA SER A 65 -10.63 -9.35 14.29
C SER A 65 -9.58 -8.70 15.20
N ASP A 66 -9.24 -9.36 16.31
CA ASP A 66 -8.20 -8.88 17.24
C ASP A 66 -6.82 -8.78 16.56
N LYS A 67 -6.58 -9.60 15.53
CA LYS A 67 -5.28 -9.71 14.88
C LYS A 67 -5.18 -9.00 13.54
N HIS A 68 -6.30 -8.69 12.89
CA HIS A 68 -6.31 -8.21 11.51
C HIS A 68 -7.21 -7.01 11.27
N THR A 69 -6.73 -6.08 10.46
CA THR A 69 -7.57 -5.16 9.70
C THR A 69 -8.10 -5.88 8.46
N PHE A 70 -9.03 -5.26 7.74
CA PHE A 70 -9.59 -5.84 6.53
C PHE A 70 -8.52 -6.24 5.51
N VAL A 71 -7.62 -5.32 5.16
CA VAL A 71 -6.57 -5.58 4.16
C VAL A 71 -5.59 -6.64 4.65
N SER A 72 -5.16 -6.57 5.90
CA SER A 72 -4.25 -7.55 6.49
C SER A 72 -4.82 -8.96 6.44
N LYS A 73 -6.11 -9.12 6.71
CA LYS A 73 -6.80 -10.41 6.63
C LYS A 73 -6.83 -10.93 5.19
N GLU A 74 -7.18 -10.07 4.24
CA GLU A 74 -7.24 -10.45 2.83
C GLU A 74 -5.87 -10.91 2.31
N VAL A 75 -4.81 -10.21 2.70
CA VAL A 75 -3.43 -10.61 2.36
C VAL A 75 -3.09 -11.96 2.95
N SER A 76 -3.36 -12.17 4.25
CA SER A 76 -3.09 -13.46 4.91
C SER A 76 -3.79 -14.62 4.23
N GLU A 77 -5.06 -14.46 3.90
CA GLU A 77 -5.84 -15.50 3.25
C GLU A 77 -5.35 -15.82 1.84
N LYS A 78 -5.06 -14.80 1.04
CA LYS A 78 -4.61 -14.99 -0.34
C LYS A 78 -3.19 -15.53 -0.45
N ALA A 79 -2.30 -15.12 0.46
CA ALA A 79 -0.91 -15.56 0.46
C ALA A 79 -0.69 -16.83 1.31
N HIS A 80 -1.71 -17.26 2.05
CA HIS A 80 -1.62 -18.41 2.95
C HIS A 80 -0.51 -18.28 3.99
N HIS A 81 -0.32 -17.06 4.55
CA HIS A 81 0.65 -16.81 5.63
C HIS A 81 0.07 -15.86 6.67
N GLY A 82 0.59 -15.94 7.91
CA GLY A 82 0.35 -14.94 8.93
C GLY A 82 1.37 -13.80 8.84
N LYS A 83 1.24 -12.80 9.71
CA LYS A 83 2.14 -11.64 9.74
C LYS A 83 3.61 -12.02 9.96
N SER A 84 3.86 -13.08 10.72
CA SER A 84 5.21 -13.57 11.01
C SER A 84 5.73 -14.60 10.00
N GLY A 85 4.88 -15.11 9.13
CA GLY A 85 5.22 -16.14 8.14
C GLY A 85 5.48 -15.59 6.74
N ILE A 86 5.80 -14.30 6.62
CA ILE A 86 6.01 -13.67 5.32
C ILE A 86 7.32 -14.13 4.71
N ASN A 87 7.23 -14.74 3.52
CA ASN A 87 8.38 -15.05 2.69
C ASN A 87 8.25 -14.23 1.40
N PHE A 88 8.91 -13.09 1.38
CA PHE A 88 8.79 -12.13 0.28
C PHE A 88 9.22 -12.74 -1.06
N ARG A 89 10.31 -13.47 -1.08
CA ARG A 89 10.84 -14.09 -2.29
C ARG A 89 9.85 -15.08 -2.92
N LYS A 90 9.17 -15.85 -2.09
CA LYS A 90 8.21 -16.87 -2.54
C LYS A 90 6.84 -16.26 -2.87
N ASN A 91 6.34 -15.41 -1.97
CA ASN A 91 4.94 -14.96 -2.02
C ASN A 91 4.73 -13.73 -2.90
N TYR A 92 5.75 -12.88 -3.05
CA TYR A 92 5.56 -11.56 -3.66
C TYR A 92 6.51 -11.29 -4.82
N MET A 93 7.79 -11.61 -4.69
CA MET A 93 8.80 -11.26 -5.68
C MET A 93 8.48 -11.72 -7.10
N PRO A 94 7.90 -12.92 -7.33
CA PRO A 94 7.53 -13.34 -8.68
C PRO A 94 6.44 -12.47 -9.32
N TYR A 95 5.70 -11.70 -8.53
CA TYR A 95 4.55 -10.90 -8.97
C TYR A 95 4.81 -9.39 -8.95
N ILE A 96 6.05 -8.97 -8.72
CA ILE A 96 6.39 -7.54 -8.58
C ILE A 96 5.98 -6.73 -9.81
N ASP A 97 6.25 -7.22 -11.01
CA ASP A 97 5.95 -6.47 -12.23
C ASP A 97 4.44 -6.28 -12.42
N ILE A 98 3.66 -7.29 -12.11
CA ILE A 98 2.21 -7.18 -12.19
C ILE A 98 1.66 -6.26 -11.10
N ALA A 99 2.27 -6.29 -9.90
CA ALA A 99 1.89 -5.39 -8.81
C ALA A 99 2.15 -3.93 -9.18
N ILE A 100 3.27 -3.64 -9.82
CA ILE A 100 3.57 -2.29 -10.31
C ILE A 100 2.51 -1.83 -11.32
N SER A 101 2.17 -2.67 -12.29
CA SER A 101 1.11 -2.38 -13.26
C SER A 101 -0.21 -2.08 -12.60
N ARG A 102 -0.59 -2.89 -11.61
CA ARG A 102 -1.85 -2.71 -10.87
C ARG A 102 -1.83 -1.44 -10.04
N ALA A 103 -0.70 -1.12 -9.40
CA ALA A 103 -0.55 0.08 -8.60
C ALA A 103 -0.76 1.36 -9.43
N LYS A 104 -0.33 1.35 -10.68
CA LYS A 104 -0.48 2.49 -11.59
C LYS A 104 -1.94 2.81 -11.93
N GLU A 105 -2.86 1.90 -11.67
CA GLU A 105 -4.30 2.11 -11.87
C GLU A 105 -4.96 2.86 -10.71
N PHE A 106 -4.23 3.08 -9.61
CA PHE A 106 -4.69 3.77 -8.42
C PHE A 106 -3.92 5.07 -8.23
N ALA A 107 -4.23 5.82 -7.16
CA ALA A 107 -3.52 7.04 -6.82
C ALA A 107 -2.02 6.76 -6.64
N SER A 108 -1.18 7.66 -7.13
CA SER A 108 0.27 7.50 -7.12
C SER A 108 1.04 8.76 -6.76
N THR A 109 0.38 9.90 -6.58
CA THR A 109 1.03 11.11 -6.09
C THR A 109 0.78 11.29 -4.60
N GLU A 110 1.71 11.96 -3.91
CA GLU A 110 1.59 12.20 -2.48
C GLU A 110 0.25 12.87 -2.13
N ASP A 111 -0.13 13.89 -2.87
CA ASP A 111 -1.34 14.66 -2.59
C ASP A 111 -2.61 13.82 -2.83
N GLU A 112 -2.65 13.03 -3.89
CA GLU A 112 -3.77 12.13 -4.17
C GLU A 112 -3.94 11.05 -3.10
N LEU A 113 -2.81 10.55 -2.57
CA LEU A 113 -2.81 9.45 -1.61
C LEU A 113 -3.34 9.82 -0.22
N VAL A 114 -3.50 11.11 0.06
CA VAL A 114 -4.16 11.55 1.31
C VAL A 114 -5.60 11.07 1.35
N ASP A 115 -6.32 11.14 0.23
CA ASP A 115 -7.75 10.86 0.17
C ASP A 115 -8.14 9.65 -0.68
N ASN A 116 -7.23 9.13 -1.47
CA ASN A 116 -7.55 8.08 -2.46
C ASN A 116 -6.71 6.84 -2.25
N ILE A 117 -7.33 5.68 -2.48
CA ILE A 117 -6.66 4.38 -2.43
C ILE A 117 -5.52 4.34 -3.45
N GLY A 118 -4.41 3.84 -3.01
CA GLY A 118 -3.25 3.65 -3.88
C GLY A 118 -1.96 3.52 -3.08
N CYS A 119 -0.86 3.56 -3.80
CA CYS A 119 0.46 3.66 -3.19
C CYS A 119 1.47 4.15 -4.24
N ASN A 120 2.51 4.82 -3.77
CA ASN A 120 3.62 5.20 -4.63
C ASN A 120 4.89 4.40 -4.30
N VAL A 121 4.77 3.34 -3.51
CA VAL A 121 5.88 2.42 -3.19
C VAL A 121 6.47 1.80 -4.47
N TRP A 122 5.63 1.57 -5.47
CA TRP A 122 6.09 1.04 -6.75
C TRP A 122 7.17 1.89 -7.42
N LYS A 123 7.18 3.21 -7.16
CA LYS A 123 8.22 4.12 -7.69
C LYS A 123 9.58 3.79 -7.09
N LEU A 124 9.62 3.51 -5.79
CA LEU A 124 10.84 3.06 -5.11
C LEU A 124 11.31 1.72 -5.67
N VAL A 125 10.40 0.78 -5.84
CA VAL A 125 10.72 -0.55 -6.36
C VAL A 125 11.26 -0.46 -7.79
N GLU A 126 10.65 0.34 -8.67
CA GLU A 126 11.17 0.56 -10.03
C GLU A 126 12.58 1.15 -10.00
N THR A 127 12.81 2.13 -9.13
CA THR A 127 14.15 2.72 -8.96
C THR A 127 15.18 1.67 -8.57
N MET A 128 14.83 0.81 -7.61
CA MET A 128 15.71 -0.28 -7.15
C MET A 128 15.98 -1.30 -8.26
N LYS A 129 14.97 -1.66 -9.04
CA LYS A 129 15.12 -2.61 -10.17
C LYS A 129 16.03 -2.07 -11.25
N ASN A 130 16.01 -0.77 -11.49
CA ASN A 130 16.80 -0.12 -12.52
C ASN A 130 18.17 0.32 -12.04
N TYR A 131 18.47 0.13 -10.74
CA TYR A 131 19.77 0.50 -10.17
C TYR A 131 20.83 -0.50 -10.61
N LYS A 132 21.90 0.02 -11.22
CA LYS A 132 23.05 -0.78 -11.64
C LYS A 132 24.25 -0.41 -10.76
N LEU A 133 24.82 -1.41 -10.13
CA LEU A 133 26.04 -1.25 -9.35
C LEU A 133 27.26 -1.12 -10.27
#